data_ce514083cff5517b3317bdc1d9afa041
#
_entry.id   ce514083cff5517b3317bdc1d9afa041
#
_cell.length_a   1.000
_cell.length_b   1.000
_cell.length_c   1.000
_cell.angle_alpha   90.00
_cell.angle_beta   90.00
_cell.angle_gamma   90.00
#
_symmetry.space_group_name_H-M   'P 1'
#
loop_
_entity.id
_entity.type
_entity.pdbx_description
1 polymer ?
#
loop_
_entity_poly.entity_id
_entity_poly.type
_entity_poly.pdbx_seq_one_letter_code
_entity_poly.pdbx_strand_id
1 'polypeptide(L)'
;MKKRQIIIVLGLLGILTFSYFLMQFLIAQRQELPRRAPEVGDRWVKTEKVKYTTVPTIVIGKGRVVSTAEVEVIAEAAGKVEEGSVPLKKGQSFNKGDTLLTIYKDEAELALKAQKSQFLNRVANLLPDIRIDFPQQFDEFAAFFNAINLDDDFPELPDIQTEQMKIFLASRNVLNDYYSIKRAEKQLSRHT
;
A
#
# COMPACT_ATOMS: atom_id res chain seq x y z
N MET A 1 80.70 61.32 57.56
CA MET A 1 80.07 59.99 57.69
C MET A 1 80.75 59.27 58.82
N LYS A 2 79.98 58.80 59.84
CA LYS A 2 80.52 58.15 60.99
C LYS A 2 81.17 56.84 60.64
N LYS A 3 82.40 56.53 61.03
CA LYS A 3 83.17 55.29 60.73
C LYS A 3 82.28 54.00 60.83
N ARG A 4 81.31 53.97 61.70
CA ARG A 4 80.34 52.87 61.89
C ARG A 4 79.47 52.58 60.65
N GLN A 5 79.05 53.62 59.89
CA GLN A 5 78.24 53.42 58.65
C GLN A 5 79.07 52.83 57.50
N ILE A 6 80.35 53.22 57.43
CA ILE A 6 81.24 52.69 56.39
C ILE A 6 81.48 51.19 56.59
N ILE A 7 81.63 50.72 57.87
CA ILE A 7 81.80 49.34 58.20
C ILE A 7 80.59 48.51 57.79
N ILE A 8 79.40 49.04 58.05
CA ILE A 8 78.13 48.36 57.72
C ILE A 8 77.97 48.24 56.22
N VAL A 9 78.25 49.24 55.46
CA VAL A 9 78.20 49.23 53.98
C VAL A 9 79.22 48.27 53.41
N LEU A 10 80.44 48.23 53.95
CA LEU A 10 81.46 47.32 53.51
C LEU A 10 81.13 45.86 53.85
N GLY A 11 80.53 45.63 55.01
CA GLY A 11 80.01 44.27 55.40
C GLY A 11 78.89 43.78 54.47
N LEU A 12 77.96 44.67 54.11
CA LEU A 12 76.88 44.35 53.22
C LEU A 12 77.40 44.05 51.80
N LEU A 13 78.37 44.85 51.28
CA LEU A 13 79.01 44.59 49.99
C LEU A 13 79.76 43.26 49.97
N GLY A 14 80.45 42.92 51.09
CA GLY A 14 81.16 41.64 51.28
C GLY A 14 80.23 40.45 51.19
N ILE A 15 79.03 40.52 51.82
CA ILE A 15 78.03 39.46 51.76
C ILE A 15 77.50 39.29 50.33
N LEU A 16 77.20 40.37 49.61
CA LEU A 16 76.67 40.30 48.23
C LEU A 16 77.72 39.69 47.30
N THR A 17 79.02 40.07 47.41
CA THR A 17 80.08 39.49 46.58
C THR A 17 80.32 38.03 46.90
N PHE A 18 80.27 37.64 48.18
CA PHE A 18 80.32 36.24 48.59
C PHE A 18 79.17 35.39 48.04
N SER A 19 77.97 35.89 48.14
CA SER A 19 76.79 35.22 47.62
C SER A 19 76.83 35.02 46.11
N TYR A 20 77.31 36.02 45.36
CA TYR A 20 77.53 35.91 43.90
C TYR A 20 78.59 34.84 43.54
N PHE A 21 79.69 34.81 44.26
CA PHE A 21 80.76 33.81 44.03
C PHE A 21 80.24 32.38 44.38
N LEU A 22 79.49 32.22 45.45
CA LEU A 22 78.89 30.96 45.86
C LEU A 22 77.95 30.47 44.77
N MET A 23 77.12 31.33 44.23
CA MET A 23 76.16 31.01 43.17
C MET A 23 76.90 30.51 41.88
N GLN A 24 77.97 31.19 41.47
CA GLN A 24 78.77 30.81 40.34
C GLN A 24 79.43 29.45 40.55
N PHE A 25 79.98 29.20 41.76
CA PHE A 25 80.53 27.92 42.15
C PHE A 25 79.53 26.77 42.08
N LEU A 26 78.29 26.95 42.53
CA LEU A 26 77.28 25.97 42.47
C LEU A 26 76.83 25.70 41.03
N ILE A 27 76.78 26.74 40.18
CA ILE A 27 76.44 26.58 38.76
C ILE A 27 77.54 25.80 38.01
N ALA A 28 78.82 26.03 38.33
CA ALA A 28 79.93 25.32 37.74
C ALA A 28 79.99 23.83 38.11
N GLN A 29 79.41 23.46 39.23
CA GLN A 29 79.26 22.06 39.64
C GLN A 29 78.03 21.34 39.06
N ARG A 30 77.15 22.02 38.33
CA ARG A 30 76.08 21.34 37.63
C ARG A 30 76.65 20.46 36.53
N GLN A 31 76.72 19.17 36.78
CA GLN A 31 76.93 18.21 35.73
C GLN A 31 75.72 18.31 34.77
N GLU A 32 75.96 18.77 33.58
CA GLU A 32 74.91 18.62 32.53
C GLU A 32 74.71 17.11 32.33
N LEU A 33 73.56 16.61 32.80
CA LEU A 33 73.13 15.27 32.42
C LEU A 33 73.09 15.19 30.90
N PRO A 34 73.84 14.31 30.25
CA PRO A 34 73.82 14.18 28.83
C PRO A 34 72.41 13.90 28.41
N ARG A 35 71.75 14.82 27.68
CA ARG A 35 70.51 14.55 27.00
C ARG A 35 70.74 13.38 26.04
N ARG A 36 70.53 12.16 26.52
CA ARG A 36 70.38 11.03 25.59
C ARG A 36 69.27 11.36 24.65
N ALA A 37 69.65 11.68 23.40
CA ALA A 37 68.65 11.63 22.34
C ALA A 37 68.02 10.24 22.42
N PRO A 38 66.66 10.15 22.33
CA PRO A 38 66.04 8.84 22.31
C PRO A 38 66.69 8.05 21.17
N GLU A 39 67.38 6.98 21.51
CA GLU A 39 67.82 6.01 20.53
C GLU A 39 66.52 5.55 19.82
N VAL A 40 66.28 6.07 18.62
CA VAL A 40 65.30 5.52 17.73
C VAL A 40 65.83 4.13 17.38
N GLY A 41 65.53 3.16 18.23
CA GLY A 41 65.84 1.78 17.93
C GLY A 41 65.23 1.41 16.58
N ASP A 42 66.08 0.93 15.69
CA ASP A 42 65.65 0.43 14.38
C ASP A 42 64.51 -0.56 14.59
N ARG A 43 63.29 -0.12 14.27
CA ARG A 43 62.12 -0.95 14.37
C ARG A 43 62.08 -1.88 13.19
N TRP A 44 62.61 -3.06 13.36
CA TRP A 44 62.57 -4.11 12.34
C TRP A 44 61.09 -4.57 12.19
N VAL A 45 60.51 -4.30 11.02
CA VAL A 45 59.19 -4.80 10.65
C VAL A 45 59.35 -5.87 9.58
N LYS A 46 58.74 -6.99 9.79
CA LYS A 46 58.70 -8.06 8.80
C LYS A 46 57.81 -7.60 7.65
N THR A 47 58.37 -7.37 6.51
CA THR A 47 57.60 -7.02 5.30
C THR A 47 57.48 -8.24 4.41
N GLU A 48 56.30 -8.44 3.87
CA GLU A 48 56.02 -9.49 2.89
C GLU A 48 55.52 -8.83 1.60
N LYS A 49 56.00 -9.36 0.47
CA LYS A 49 55.53 -8.87 -0.83
C LYS A 49 54.06 -9.19 -1.01
N VAL A 50 53.22 -8.19 -1.27
CA VAL A 50 51.81 -8.39 -1.59
C VAL A 50 51.71 -9.20 -2.88
N LYS A 51 51.05 -10.33 -2.80
CA LYS A 51 50.65 -11.12 -3.96
C LYS A 51 49.19 -10.92 -4.19
N TYR A 52 48.83 -10.39 -5.35
CA TYR A 52 47.43 -10.32 -5.76
C TYR A 52 46.97 -11.70 -6.18
N THR A 53 45.98 -12.22 -5.48
CA THR A 53 45.36 -13.48 -5.83
C THR A 53 43.84 -13.29 -5.82
N THR A 54 43.18 -13.95 -6.75
CA THR A 54 41.71 -13.96 -6.78
C THR A 54 41.22 -14.95 -5.75
N VAL A 55 40.50 -14.47 -4.75
CA VAL A 55 39.88 -15.30 -3.73
C VAL A 55 38.40 -15.49 -4.10
N PRO A 56 37.93 -16.69 -4.40
CA PRO A 56 36.50 -16.94 -4.61
C PRO A 56 35.77 -16.71 -3.30
N THR A 57 34.85 -15.76 -3.32
CA THR A 57 33.96 -15.51 -2.17
C THR A 57 32.59 -16.06 -2.49
N ILE A 58 32.11 -16.95 -1.66
CA ILE A 58 30.75 -17.48 -1.74
C ILE A 58 29.87 -16.63 -0.81
N VAL A 59 28.94 -15.92 -1.39
CA VAL A 59 27.91 -15.16 -0.63
C VAL A 59 26.66 -16.03 -0.53
N ILE A 60 26.36 -16.50 0.66
CA ILE A 60 25.13 -17.26 0.92
C ILE A 60 24.08 -16.26 1.38
N GLY A 61 23.06 -16.02 0.54
CA GLY A 61 21.89 -15.23 0.86
C GLY A 61 20.69 -16.12 1.18
N LYS A 62 19.94 -15.79 2.21
CA LYS A 62 18.63 -16.38 2.45
C LYS A 62 17.59 -15.51 1.74
N GLY A 63 16.72 -16.15 0.94
CA GLY A 63 15.64 -15.46 0.24
C GLY A 63 14.33 -16.23 0.37
N ARG A 64 13.23 -15.54 0.14
CA ARG A 64 11.90 -16.15 0.04
C ARG A 64 11.50 -16.17 -1.42
N VAL A 65 11.10 -17.33 -1.91
CA VAL A 65 10.51 -17.43 -3.25
C VAL A 65 9.07 -16.92 -3.16
N VAL A 66 8.76 -15.94 -3.99
CA VAL A 66 7.40 -15.39 -4.13
C VAL A 66 7.00 -15.47 -5.60
N SER A 67 5.70 -15.53 -5.87
CA SER A 67 5.19 -15.44 -7.23
C SER A 67 5.50 -14.07 -7.82
N THR A 68 5.94 -14.02 -9.08
CA THR A 68 6.15 -12.77 -9.82
C THR A 68 4.87 -12.24 -10.46
N ALA A 69 3.86 -13.11 -10.62
CA ALA A 69 2.55 -12.77 -11.15
C ALA A 69 1.48 -13.36 -10.20
N GLU A 70 0.91 -12.50 -9.38
CA GLU A 70 -0.22 -12.82 -8.52
C GLU A 70 -1.45 -12.11 -9.11
N VAL A 71 -2.49 -12.88 -9.39
CA VAL A 71 -3.76 -12.37 -9.91
C VAL A 71 -4.80 -12.58 -8.82
N GLU A 72 -5.39 -11.50 -8.35
CA GLU A 72 -6.51 -11.54 -7.43
C GLU A 72 -7.79 -11.74 -8.25
N VAL A 73 -8.46 -12.88 -8.03
CA VAL A 73 -9.74 -13.19 -8.68
C VAL A 73 -10.86 -12.82 -7.72
N ILE A 74 -11.62 -11.78 -8.09
CA ILE A 74 -12.75 -11.30 -7.30
C ILE A 74 -14.04 -11.73 -7.97
N ALA A 75 -14.94 -12.37 -7.21
CA ALA A 75 -16.28 -12.67 -7.70
C ALA A 75 -17.11 -11.39 -7.78
N GLU A 76 -17.72 -11.11 -8.93
CA GLU A 76 -18.60 -9.95 -9.13
C GLU A 76 -20.03 -10.17 -8.61
N ALA A 77 -20.37 -11.43 -8.28
CA ALA A 77 -21.69 -11.83 -7.80
C ALA A 77 -21.62 -12.36 -6.37
N ALA A 78 -22.66 -12.09 -5.59
CA ALA A 78 -22.81 -12.62 -4.24
C ALA A 78 -23.76 -13.81 -4.26
N GLY A 79 -23.37 -14.92 -3.61
CA GLY A 79 -24.20 -16.11 -3.53
C GLY A 79 -23.51 -17.25 -2.80
N LYS A 80 -24.19 -18.40 -2.71
CA LYS A 80 -23.60 -19.61 -2.17
C LYS A 80 -22.56 -20.16 -3.15
N VAL A 81 -21.37 -20.39 -2.67
CA VAL A 81 -20.26 -20.93 -3.47
C VAL A 81 -20.31 -22.45 -3.48
N GLU A 82 -20.19 -23.04 -4.65
CA GLU A 82 -19.95 -24.46 -4.87
C GLU A 82 -18.57 -24.71 -5.48
N GLU A 83 -18.01 -25.87 -5.21
CA GLU A 83 -16.75 -26.28 -5.82
C GLU A 83 -16.92 -26.49 -7.33
N GLY A 84 -15.97 -25.95 -8.11
CA GLY A 84 -15.93 -26.16 -9.55
C GLY A 84 -15.37 -27.52 -9.93
N SER A 85 -14.88 -27.64 -11.18
CA SER A 85 -14.26 -28.88 -11.70
C SER A 85 -12.89 -29.17 -11.06
N VAL A 86 -12.24 -28.14 -10.51
CA VAL A 86 -10.91 -28.24 -9.88
C VAL A 86 -11.02 -27.86 -8.40
N PRO A 87 -10.54 -28.69 -7.48
CA PRO A 87 -10.60 -28.38 -6.06
C PRO A 87 -9.69 -27.19 -5.71
N LEU A 88 -10.21 -26.21 -4.98
CA LEU A 88 -9.48 -25.03 -4.53
C LEU A 88 -8.54 -25.38 -3.38
N LYS A 89 -7.38 -25.96 -3.73
CA LYS A 89 -6.32 -26.27 -2.77
C LYS A 89 -5.05 -25.53 -3.11
N LYS A 90 -4.32 -25.10 -2.09
CA LYS A 90 -3.04 -24.44 -2.27
C LYS A 90 -2.05 -25.36 -3.00
N GLY A 91 -1.46 -24.86 -4.09
CA GLY A 91 -0.55 -25.63 -4.94
C GLY A 91 -1.24 -26.44 -6.04
N GLN A 92 -2.56 -26.35 -6.19
CA GLN A 92 -3.30 -26.99 -7.26
C GLN A 92 -3.06 -26.27 -8.59
N SER A 93 -2.82 -27.04 -9.65
CA SER A 93 -2.71 -26.54 -11.01
C SER A 93 -4.09 -26.57 -11.69
N PHE A 94 -4.34 -25.62 -12.58
CA PHE A 94 -5.55 -25.54 -13.39
C PHE A 94 -5.20 -25.07 -14.80
N ASN A 95 -6.06 -25.36 -15.76
CA ASN A 95 -5.92 -24.99 -17.16
C ASN A 95 -6.96 -23.94 -17.54
N LYS A 96 -6.73 -23.31 -18.70
CA LYS A 96 -7.72 -22.41 -19.26
C LYS A 96 -9.01 -23.16 -19.61
N GLY A 97 -10.13 -22.72 -19.04
CA GLY A 97 -11.44 -23.34 -19.21
C GLY A 97 -11.90 -24.18 -18.01
N ASP A 98 -11.01 -24.43 -17.05
CA ASP A 98 -11.40 -25.11 -15.81
C ASP A 98 -12.27 -24.17 -14.96
N THR A 99 -13.38 -24.70 -14.43
CA THR A 99 -14.24 -23.98 -13.49
C THR A 99 -13.66 -24.13 -12.09
N LEU A 100 -13.21 -23.02 -11.51
CA LEU A 100 -12.63 -23.01 -10.17
C LEU A 100 -13.69 -23.02 -9.07
N LEU A 101 -14.74 -22.23 -9.27
CA LEU A 101 -15.89 -22.17 -8.36
C LEU A 101 -17.14 -21.76 -9.15
N THR A 102 -18.30 -22.15 -8.64
CA THR A 102 -19.60 -21.75 -9.16
C THR A 102 -20.37 -21.04 -8.06
N ILE A 103 -21.01 -19.93 -8.42
CA ILE A 103 -21.87 -19.20 -7.50
C ILE A 103 -23.33 -19.56 -7.82
N TYR A 104 -24.05 -20.01 -6.83
CA TYR A 104 -25.45 -20.43 -6.97
C TYR A 104 -26.32 -19.20 -7.27
N LYS A 105 -27.08 -19.26 -8.35
CA LYS A 105 -27.89 -18.13 -8.85
C LYS A 105 -29.40 -18.31 -8.65
N ASP A 106 -29.85 -19.49 -8.22
CA ASP A 106 -31.27 -19.82 -8.13
C ASP A 106 -32.07 -18.84 -7.28
N GLU A 107 -31.52 -18.41 -6.15
CA GLU A 107 -32.19 -17.43 -5.27
C GLU A 107 -32.30 -16.06 -5.96
N ALA A 108 -31.31 -15.63 -6.69
CA ALA A 108 -31.31 -14.39 -7.45
C ALA A 108 -32.30 -14.47 -8.62
N GLU A 109 -32.41 -15.62 -9.31
CA GLU A 109 -33.38 -15.86 -10.36
C GLU A 109 -34.82 -15.81 -9.82
N LEU A 110 -35.08 -16.45 -8.69
CA LEU A 110 -36.41 -16.41 -8.03
C LEU A 110 -36.77 -15.00 -7.57
N ALA A 111 -35.82 -14.26 -7.02
CA ALA A 111 -36.03 -12.87 -6.64
C ALA A 111 -36.36 -11.99 -7.85
N LEU A 112 -35.67 -12.17 -8.99
CA LEU A 112 -35.94 -11.48 -10.22
C LEU A 112 -37.33 -11.81 -10.77
N LYS A 113 -37.73 -13.09 -10.78
CA LYS A 113 -39.08 -13.52 -11.19
C LYS A 113 -40.18 -12.90 -10.31
N ALA A 114 -39.94 -12.80 -9.01
CA ALA A 114 -40.85 -12.13 -8.08
C ALA A 114 -40.99 -10.63 -8.41
N GLN A 115 -39.89 -9.94 -8.71
CA GLN A 115 -39.91 -8.53 -9.13
C GLN A 115 -40.63 -8.33 -10.46
N LYS A 116 -40.41 -9.19 -11.46
CA LYS A 116 -41.13 -9.16 -12.73
C LYS A 116 -42.63 -9.36 -12.52
N SER A 117 -43.02 -10.30 -11.69
CA SER A 117 -44.43 -10.55 -11.34
C SER A 117 -45.09 -9.35 -10.66
N GLN A 118 -44.40 -8.69 -9.73
CA GLN A 118 -44.91 -7.47 -9.08
C GLN A 118 -45.06 -6.32 -10.09
N PHE A 119 -44.14 -6.18 -11.02
CA PHE A 119 -44.21 -5.20 -12.09
C PHE A 119 -45.40 -5.47 -13.02
N LEU A 120 -45.59 -6.73 -13.44
CA LEU A 120 -46.77 -7.13 -14.24
C LEU A 120 -48.08 -6.73 -13.58
N ASN A 121 -48.23 -7.03 -12.28
CA ASN A 121 -49.44 -6.63 -11.53
C ASN A 121 -49.62 -5.11 -11.53
N ARG A 122 -48.53 -4.35 -11.38
CA ARG A 122 -48.58 -2.88 -11.38
C ARG A 122 -49.01 -2.35 -12.75
N VAL A 123 -48.40 -2.83 -13.83
CA VAL A 123 -48.74 -2.41 -15.20
C VAL A 123 -50.18 -2.81 -15.52
N ALA A 124 -50.61 -4.03 -15.19
CA ALA A 124 -51.99 -4.49 -15.37
C ALA A 124 -53.01 -3.54 -14.75
N ASN A 125 -52.74 -3.07 -13.53
CA ASN A 125 -53.62 -2.12 -12.83
C ASN A 125 -53.63 -0.71 -13.47
N LEU A 126 -52.59 -0.36 -14.22
CA LEU A 126 -52.47 0.94 -14.88
C LEU A 126 -53.02 0.93 -16.31
N LEU A 127 -53.09 -0.22 -16.99
CA LEU A 127 -53.62 -0.31 -18.35
C LEU A 127 -54.98 0.35 -18.58
N PRO A 128 -55.96 0.22 -17.66
CA PRO A 128 -57.26 0.92 -17.80
C PRO A 128 -57.08 2.44 -17.81
N ASP A 129 -56.26 2.99 -16.90
CA ASP A 129 -56.01 4.43 -16.83
C ASP A 129 -55.27 4.92 -18.09
N ILE A 130 -54.27 4.15 -18.58
CA ILE A 130 -53.56 4.46 -19.81
C ILE A 130 -54.54 4.47 -21.02
N ARG A 131 -55.46 3.56 -21.05
CA ARG A 131 -56.46 3.51 -22.14
C ARG A 131 -57.34 4.74 -22.18
N ILE A 132 -57.70 5.30 -21.01
CA ILE A 132 -58.54 6.49 -20.90
C ILE A 132 -57.77 7.77 -21.12
N ASP A 133 -56.62 7.92 -20.45
CA ASP A 133 -55.88 9.17 -20.42
C ASP A 133 -54.88 9.30 -21.58
N PHE A 134 -54.38 8.17 -22.11
CA PHE A 134 -53.35 8.13 -23.17
C PHE A 134 -53.70 7.14 -24.27
N PRO A 135 -54.87 7.25 -24.94
CA PRO A 135 -55.35 6.26 -25.90
C PRO A 135 -54.38 6.02 -27.07
N GLN A 136 -53.57 7.00 -27.44
CA GLN A 136 -52.60 6.89 -28.55
C GLN A 136 -51.42 5.98 -28.22
N GLN A 137 -51.09 5.81 -26.93
CA GLN A 137 -49.97 4.99 -26.48
C GLN A 137 -50.42 3.64 -25.89
N PHE A 138 -51.74 3.42 -25.79
CA PHE A 138 -52.29 2.23 -25.18
C PHE A 138 -51.85 0.95 -25.87
N ASP A 139 -51.87 0.90 -27.17
CA ASP A 139 -51.51 -0.30 -27.96
C ASP A 139 -50.06 -0.71 -27.75
N GLU A 140 -49.14 0.27 -27.65
CA GLU A 140 -47.70 0.03 -27.37
C GLU A 140 -47.49 -0.52 -25.97
N PHE A 141 -48.19 0.04 -24.96
CA PHE A 141 -48.12 -0.44 -23.57
C PHE A 141 -48.83 -1.79 -23.39
N ALA A 142 -49.90 -2.06 -24.12
CA ALA A 142 -50.54 -3.37 -24.12
C ALA A 142 -49.67 -4.45 -24.75
N ALA A 143 -48.99 -4.11 -25.87
CA ALA A 143 -48.02 -5.00 -26.50
C ALA A 143 -46.83 -5.27 -25.59
N PHE A 144 -46.29 -4.23 -24.95
CA PHE A 144 -45.24 -4.36 -23.94
C PHE A 144 -45.64 -5.28 -22.78
N PHE A 145 -46.81 -5.07 -22.22
CA PHE A 145 -47.36 -5.92 -21.14
C PHE A 145 -47.43 -7.39 -21.55
N ASN A 146 -47.92 -7.67 -22.75
CA ASN A 146 -48.04 -9.03 -23.30
C ASN A 146 -46.69 -9.67 -23.64
N ALA A 147 -45.66 -8.85 -23.90
CA ALA A 147 -44.33 -9.33 -24.19
C ALA A 147 -43.52 -9.71 -22.92
N ILE A 148 -43.98 -9.28 -21.74
CA ILE A 148 -43.28 -9.60 -20.49
C ILE A 148 -43.46 -11.07 -20.17
N ASN A 149 -42.34 -11.80 -20.17
CA ASN A 149 -42.26 -13.18 -19.70
C ASN A 149 -41.37 -13.23 -18.46
N LEU A 150 -41.71 -14.07 -17.50
CA LEU A 150 -40.94 -14.21 -16.24
C LEU A 150 -39.63 -14.93 -16.44
N ASP A 151 -39.53 -15.77 -17.48
CA ASP A 151 -38.37 -16.63 -17.74
C ASP A 151 -37.39 -16.04 -18.78
N ASP A 152 -37.88 -15.13 -19.64
CA ASP A 152 -37.11 -14.50 -20.70
C ASP A 152 -36.58 -13.12 -20.27
N ASP A 153 -35.71 -12.54 -21.10
CA ASP A 153 -35.20 -11.19 -20.89
C ASP A 153 -36.35 -10.16 -20.85
N PHE A 154 -36.20 -9.19 -19.98
CA PHE A 154 -37.24 -8.17 -19.79
C PHE A 154 -37.29 -7.22 -21.00
N PRO A 155 -38.43 -7.04 -21.63
CA PRO A 155 -38.56 -6.23 -22.85
C PRO A 155 -38.20 -4.76 -22.58
N GLU A 156 -37.95 -4.04 -23.67
CA GLU A 156 -37.69 -2.60 -23.57
C GLU A 156 -38.98 -1.83 -23.37
N LEU A 157 -38.89 -0.80 -22.52
CA LEU A 157 -40.06 0.05 -22.24
C LEU A 157 -40.44 0.81 -23.50
N PRO A 158 -41.76 0.93 -23.83
CA PRO A 158 -42.23 1.73 -24.94
C PRO A 158 -41.75 3.18 -24.87
N ASP A 159 -41.56 3.81 -26.00
CA ASP A 159 -41.12 5.20 -26.05
C ASP A 159 -42.17 6.15 -25.45
N ILE A 160 -41.73 6.99 -24.52
CA ILE A 160 -42.63 7.90 -23.79
C ILE A 160 -42.71 9.21 -24.58
N GLN A 161 -43.78 9.33 -25.38
CA GLN A 161 -43.91 10.45 -26.32
C GLN A 161 -44.30 11.78 -25.67
N THR A 162 -44.95 11.73 -24.47
CA THR A 162 -45.45 12.94 -23.81
C THR A 162 -44.89 13.10 -22.39
N GLU A 163 -44.64 14.34 -22.00
CA GLU A 163 -44.21 14.67 -20.63
C GLU A 163 -45.28 14.28 -19.57
N GLN A 164 -46.57 14.36 -19.93
CA GLN A 164 -47.64 13.95 -19.07
C GLN A 164 -47.59 12.44 -18.78
N MET A 165 -47.34 11.61 -19.80
CA MET A 165 -47.18 10.16 -19.61
C MET A 165 -45.96 9.83 -18.75
N LYS A 166 -44.87 10.55 -18.94
CA LYS A 166 -43.67 10.40 -18.10
C LYS A 166 -43.99 10.68 -16.64
N ILE A 167 -44.67 11.78 -16.35
CA ILE A 167 -45.07 12.14 -15.00
C ILE A 167 -46.04 11.07 -14.42
N PHE A 168 -46.98 10.60 -15.21
CA PHE A 168 -47.91 9.55 -14.84
C PHE A 168 -47.17 8.25 -14.43
N LEU A 169 -46.31 7.74 -15.29
CA LEU A 169 -45.51 6.53 -15.02
C LEU A 169 -44.57 6.70 -13.83
N ALA A 170 -43.95 7.86 -13.70
CA ALA A 170 -43.07 8.18 -12.59
C ALA A 170 -43.81 8.23 -11.25
N SER A 171 -44.97 8.87 -11.22
CA SER A 171 -45.83 8.96 -10.01
C SER A 171 -46.35 7.61 -9.53
N ARG A 172 -46.48 6.65 -10.43
CA ARG A 172 -46.89 5.26 -10.16
C ARG A 172 -45.69 4.31 -9.96
N ASN A 173 -44.45 4.83 -9.88
CA ASN A 173 -43.22 4.08 -9.69
C ASN A 173 -42.88 3.08 -10.82
N VAL A 174 -43.53 3.13 -11.95
CA VAL A 174 -43.28 2.20 -13.07
C VAL A 174 -41.86 2.29 -13.58
N LEU A 175 -41.33 3.51 -13.76
CA LEU A 175 -39.95 3.73 -14.22
C LEU A 175 -38.90 3.19 -13.25
N ASN A 176 -39.13 3.41 -11.94
CA ASN A 176 -38.21 2.92 -10.91
C ASN A 176 -38.19 1.38 -10.89
N ASP A 177 -39.34 0.74 -10.94
CA ASP A 177 -39.43 -0.72 -10.94
C ASP A 177 -38.82 -1.32 -12.22
N TYR A 178 -39.05 -0.70 -13.39
CA TYR A 178 -38.47 -1.10 -14.66
C TYR A 178 -36.93 -1.14 -14.58
N TYR A 179 -36.31 -0.03 -14.17
CA TYR A 179 -34.84 0.04 -14.04
C TYR A 179 -34.31 -0.83 -12.92
N SER A 180 -35.09 -1.10 -11.88
CA SER A 180 -34.72 -2.05 -10.83
C SER A 180 -34.61 -3.48 -11.37
N ILE A 181 -35.61 -3.91 -12.19
CA ILE A 181 -35.60 -5.21 -12.86
C ILE A 181 -34.40 -5.30 -13.83
N LYS A 182 -34.19 -4.29 -14.68
CA LYS A 182 -33.03 -4.26 -15.61
C LYS A 182 -31.71 -4.36 -14.88
N ARG A 183 -31.60 -3.74 -13.70
CA ARG A 183 -30.40 -3.86 -12.85
C ARG A 183 -30.22 -5.28 -12.35
N ALA A 184 -31.32 -5.90 -11.86
CA ALA A 184 -31.28 -7.26 -11.34
C ALA A 184 -30.94 -8.28 -12.44
N GLU A 185 -31.46 -8.12 -13.66
CA GLU A 185 -31.07 -8.93 -14.84
C GLU A 185 -29.59 -8.82 -15.14
N LYS A 186 -29.08 -7.58 -15.20
CA LYS A 186 -27.64 -7.35 -15.43
C LYS A 186 -26.77 -7.91 -14.31
N GLN A 187 -27.26 -7.90 -13.09
CA GLN A 187 -26.56 -8.52 -11.98
C GLN A 187 -26.57 -10.04 -12.11
N LEU A 188 -27.71 -10.63 -12.49
CA LEU A 188 -27.84 -12.07 -12.70
C LEU A 188 -26.95 -12.56 -13.85
N SER A 189 -26.83 -11.80 -14.96
CA SER A 189 -25.97 -12.17 -16.08
C SER A 189 -24.48 -12.24 -15.73
N ARG A 190 -24.06 -11.64 -14.62
CA ARG A 190 -22.67 -11.71 -14.11
C ARG A 190 -22.38 -13.01 -13.32
N HIS A 191 -23.41 -13.79 -13.00
CA HIS A 191 -23.24 -15.11 -12.37
C HIS A 191 -22.90 -16.21 -13.38
N THR A 192 -22.97 -15.87 -14.68
CA THR A 192 -22.65 -16.80 -15.77
C THR A 192 -21.24 -16.58 -16.26
#